data_20817fe20c324ce2826f781485089065
#
_entry.id   20817fe20c324ce2826f781485089065
#
_cell.length_a   1.000
_cell.length_b   1.000
_cell.length_c   1.000
_cell.angle_alpha   90.00
_cell.angle_beta   90.00
_cell.angle_gamma   90.00
#
_symmetry.space_group_name_H-M   'P 1'
#
loop_
_entity.id
_entity.type
_entity.pdbx_description
1 polymer ?
#
loop_
_entity_poly.entity_id
_entity_poly.type
_entity_poly.pdbx_seq_one_letter_code
_entity_poly.pdbx_strand_id
1 'polypeptide(L)'
;MGLALLFLRVKVLESSMYDQVKKLKPQMGNFLLFFTKRERLGRYLRGIFIGLPVWYIIGVLISFSDEFARQFGITGFDQPTALMLQYVALAFGDMTAGFLSNYLRSRKKTLLIFYSITIVFLILFFVLRGGGNAFNMYLLCMGLGFGSGISVLY
;
A
#
# COMPACT_ATOMS: atom_id res chain seq x y z
N MET A 1 -8.00 -15.94 22.37
CA MET A 1 -6.72 -15.35 21.91
C MET A 1 -6.65 -13.83 22.12
N GLY A 2 -7.69 -13.03 21.87
CA GLY A 2 -7.67 -11.56 22.01
C GLY A 2 -7.38 -11.03 23.41
N LEU A 3 -7.89 -11.67 24.46
CA LEU A 3 -7.66 -11.28 25.86
C LEU A 3 -6.21 -11.44 26.31
N ALA A 4 -5.49 -12.47 25.82
CA ALA A 4 -4.08 -12.67 26.13
C ALA A 4 -3.20 -11.57 25.52
N LEU A 5 -3.54 -11.10 24.30
CA LEU A 5 -2.87 -9.98 23.66
C LEU A 5 -3.11 -8.65 24.38
N LEU A 6 -4.30 -8.46 24.95
CA LEU A 6 -4.62 -7.30 25.79
C LEU A 6 -3.76 -7.28 27.07
N PHE A 7 -3.60 -8.41 27.74
CA PHE A 7 -2.74 -8.53 28.93
C PHE A 7 -1.26 -8.30 28.63
N LEU A 8 -0.78 -8.79 27.47
CA LEU A 8 0.58 -8.51 27.01
C LEU A 8 0.79 -7.02 26.70
N ARG A 9 -0.22 -6.36 26.14
CA ARG A 9 -0.17 -4.94 25.81
C ARG A 9 -0.10 -4.03 27.05
N VAL A 10 -0.72 -4.42 28.16
CA VAL A 10 -0.66 -3.68 29.44
C VAL A 10 0.73 -3.76 30.09
N LYS A 11 1.50 -4.83 29.80
CA LYS A 11 2.87 -5.01 30.32
C LYS A 11 3.99 -4.52 29.40
N VAL A 12 3.68 -4.16 28.16
CA VAL A 12 4.67 -3.53 27.28
C VAL A 12 4.88 -2.11 27.81
N LEU A 13 6.06 -1.89 28.39
CA LEU A 13 6.55 -0.57 28.77
C LEU A 13 6.33 0.39 27.60
N GLU A 14 5.56 1.44 27.83
CA GLU A 14 5.37 2.50 26.85
C GLU A 14 6.75 2.92 26.33
N SER A 15 6.88 2.97 25.02
CA SER A 15 8.15 3.33 24.38
C SER A 15 8.71 4.59 25.03
N SER A 16 10.00 4.59 25.38
CA SER A 16 10.70 5.75 25.97
C SER A 16 10.50 7.04 25.14
N MET A 17 10.21 6.91 23.84
CA MET A 17 9.83 8.01 22.97
C MET A 17 8.45 8.58 23.31
N TYR A 18 7.49 7.75 23.72
CA TYR A 18 6.15 8.20 24.13
C TYR A 18 6.22 9.02 25.41
N ASP A 19 7.03 8.58 26.39
CA ASP A 19 7.22 9.32 27.64
C ASP A 19 7.92 10.67 27.43
N GLN A 20 8.87 10.75 26.50
CA GLN A 20 9.51 12.01 26.12
C GLN A 20 8.49 12.97 25.45
N VAL A 21 7.64 12.47 24.56
CA VAL A 21 6.60 13.27 23.90
C VAL A 21 5.51 13.72 24.88
N LYS A 22 5.14 12.86 25.84
CA LYS A 22 4.16 13.16 26.89
C LYS A 22 4.62 14.29 27.82
N LYS A 23 5.93 14.36 28.14
CA LYS A 23 6.54 15.46 28.92
C LYS A 23 6.43 16.81 28.23
N LEU A 24 6.37 16.86 26.90
CA LEU A 24 6.20 18.07 26.10
C LEU A 24 4.74 18.61 26.07
N LYS A 25 3.80 17.96 26.78
CA LYS A 25 2.37 18.32 26.83
C LYS A 25 1.81 18.70 25.46
N PRO A 26 1.95 17.86 24.41
CA PRO A 26 1.33 18.18 23.14
C PRO A 26 -0.19 18.21 23.33
N GLN A 27 -0.85 19.15 22.71
CA GLN A 27 -2.33 19.18 22.65
C GLN A 27 -2.77 17.97 21.80
N MET A 28 -3.00 16.84 22.49
CA MET A 28 -3.46 15.60 21.84
C MET A 28 -4.94 15.72 21.50
N GLY A 29 -5.31 15.21 20.32
CA GLY A 29 -6.71 15.09 19.92
C GLY A 29 -7.34 16.30 19.25
N ASN A 30 -6.62 17.38 19.05
CA ASN A 30 -7.18 18.55 18.36
C ASN A 30 -6.92 18.46 16.84
N PHE A 31 -7.90 17.94 16.09
CA PHE A 31 -7.84 17.82 14.63
C PHE A 31 -7.67 19.18 13.92
N LEU A 32 -8.15 20.25 14.50
CA LEU A 32 -8.03 21.60 13.94
C LEU A 32 -6.57 22.07 13.85
N LEU A 33 -5.66 21.48 14.65
CA LEU A 33 -4.23 21.77 14.59
C LEU A 33 -3.58 21.35 13.25
N PHE A 34 -4.18 20.41 12.50
CA PHE A 34 -3.69 20.03 11.16
C PHE A 34 -3.92 21.16 10.16
N PHE A 35 -4.99 21.93 10.30
CA PHE A 35 -5.36 23.04 9.41
C PHE A 35 -4.71 24.36 9.79
N THR A 36 -4.26 24.50 11.03
CA THR A 36 -3.74 25.78 11.57
C THR A 36 -2.37 26.14 10.98
N LYS A 37 -1.52 25.16 10.63
CA LYS A 37 -0.18 25.40 10.06
C LYS A 37 -0.06 24.81 8.68
N ARG A 38 0.20 25.65 7.66
CA ARG A 38 0.36 25.28 6.25
C ARG A 38 1.38 24.16 6.01
N GLU A 39 2.45 24.11 6.81
CA GLU A 39 3.44 23.05 6.74
C GLU A 39 2.90 21.67 7.19
N ARG A 40 2.04 21.63 8.21
CA ARG A 40 1.42 20.40 8.70
C ARG A 40 0.42 19.87 7.68
N LEU A 41 -0.40 20.76 7.14
CA LEU A 41 -1.34 20.44 6.06
C LEU A 41 -0.60 19.88 4.84
N GLY A 42 0.51 20.51 4.43
CA GLY A 42 1.31 20.04 3.31
C GLY A 42 1.94 18.65 3.52
N ARG A 43 2.36 18.33 4.75
CA ARG A 43 2.84 16.98 5.09
C ARG A 43 1.73 15.96 5.05
N TYR A 44 0.57 16.30 5.57
CA TYR A 44 -0.61 15.45 5.60
C TYR A 44 -1.12 15.14 4.18
N LEU A 45 -1.26 16.18 3.35
CA LEU A 45 -1.64 16.03 1.94
C LEU A 45 -0.66 15.16 1.16
N ARG A 46 0.65 15.34 1.37
CA ARG A 46 1.65 14.45 0.75
C ARG A 46 1.47 12.99 1.17
N GLY A 47 1.17 12.72 2.45
CA GLY A 47 0.87 11.37 2.93
C GLY A 47 -0.34 10.77 2.21
N ILE A 48 -1.42 11.55 2.07
CA ILE A 48 -2.63 11.12 1.33
C ILE A 48 -2.27 10.82 -0.13
N PHE A 49 -1.58 11.74 -0.82
CA PHE A 49 -1.19 11.55 -2.22
C PHE A 49 -0.27 10.35 -2.43
N ILE A 50 0.54 10.00 -1.43
CA ILE A 50 1.37 8.79 -1.47
C ILE A 50 0.51 7.53 -1.32
N GLY A 51 -0.50 7.52 -0.47
CA GLY A 51 -1.38 6.35 -0.28
C GLY A 51 -2.42 6.14 -1.38
N LEU A 52 -2.85 7.22 -2.03
CA LEU A 52 -3.96 7.21 -2.98
C LEU A 52 -3.78 6.21 -4.14
N PRO A 53 -2.61 6.11 -4.82
CA PRO A 53 -2.42 5.14 -5.90
C PRO A 53 -2.56 3.69 -5.45
N VAL A 54 -2.11 3.35 -4.25
CA VAL A 54 -2.24 1.99 -3.68
C VAL A 54 -3.70 1.62 -3.50
N TRP A 55 -4.47 2.53 -2.89
CA TRP A 55 -5.91 2.33 -2.69
C TRP A 55 -6.69 2.32 -3.99
N TYR A 56 -6.27 3.10 -5.00
CA TYR A 56 -6.85 3.06 -6.34
C TYR A 56 -6.66 1.68 -7.00
N ILE A 57 -5.46 1.10 -6.92
CA ILE A 57 -5.17 -0.22 -7.48
C ILE A 57 -6.06 -1.28 -6.84
N ILE A 58 -6.08 -1.34 -5.51
CA ILE A 58 -6.87 -2.35 -4.78
C ILE A 58 -8.37 -2.09 -4.93
N GLY A 59 -8.81 -0.87 -4.70
CA GLY A 59 -10.23 -0.50 -4.64
C GLY A 59 -10.91 -0.39 -6.00
N VAL A 60 -10.17 -0.11 -7.07
CA VAL A 60 -10.74 0.04 -8.41
C VAL A 60 -10.25 -1.05 -9.35
N LEU A 61 -8.95 -1.10 -9.63
CA LEU A 61 -8.44 -1.99 -10.68
C LEU A 61 -8.67 -3.48 -10.34
N ILE A 62 -8.39 -3.88 -9.11
CA ILE A 62 -8.54 -5.29 -8.73
C ILE A 62 -9.99 -5.64 -8.39
N SER A 63 -10.72 -4.75 -7.74
CA SER A 63 -12.13 -5.01 -7.41
C SER A 63 -13.03 -5.10 -8.65
N PHE A 64 -12.71 -4.36 -9.70
CA PHE A 64 -13.41 -4.40 -10.99
C PHE A 64 -12.65 -5.19 -12.07
N SER A 65 -11.66 -6.01 -11.69
CA SER A 65 -10.83 -6.75 -12.63
C SER A 65 -11.63 -7.71 -13.51
N ASP A 66 -12.72 -8.29 -13.01
CA ASP A 66 -13.63 -9.13 -13.79
C ASP A 66 -14.32 -8.33 -14.91
N GLU A 67 -14.77 -7.10 -14.62
CA GLU A 67 -15.39 -6.22 -15.60
C GLU A 67 -14.39 -5.81 -16.69
N PHE A 68 -13.14 -5.48 -16.30
CA PHE A 68 -12.07 -5.22 -17.25
C PHE A 68 -11.75 -6.45 -18.09
N ALA A 69 -11.71 -7.65 -17.50
CA ALA A 69 -11.48 -8.88 -18.23
C ALA A 69 -12.56 -9.13 -19.29
N ARG A 70 -13.83 -8.92 -18.96
CA ARG A 70 -14.95 -9.02 -19.89
C ARG A 70 -14.82 -8.03 -21.05
N GLN A 71 -14.51 -6.76 -20.75
CA GLN A 71 -14.31 -5.74 -21.79
C GLN A 71 -13.11 -6.03 -22.69
N PHE A 72 -12.09 -6.70 -22.17
CA PHE A 72 -10.93 -7.14 -22.93
C PHE A 72 -11.16 -8.45 -23.69
N GLY A 73 -12.34 -9.06 -23.53
CA GLY A 73 -12.70 -10.33 -24.20
C GLY A 73 -12.03 -11.55 -23.59
N ILE A 74 -11.59 -11.47 -22.34
CA ILE A 74 -10.90 -12.56 -21.63
C ILE A 74 -11.95 -13.45 -20.97
N THR A 75 -11.97 -14.74 -21.34
CA THR A 75 -12.83 -15.75 -20.72
C THR A 75 -12.07 -16.56 -19.68
N GLY A 76 -12.76 -17.00 -18.63
CA GLY A 76 -12.16 -17.83 -17.56
C GLY A 76 -11.32 -17.04 -16.53
N PHE A 77 -11.49 -15.72 -16.47
CA PHE A 77 -10.91 -14.90 -15.42
C PHE A 77 -11.87 -14.83 -14.23
N ASP A 78 -11.30 -14.93 -13.02
CA ASP A 78 -12.02 -14.94 -11.76
C ASP A 78 -11.45 -13.87 -10.82
N GLN A 79 -12.27 -12.91 -10.45
CA GLN A 79 -11.86 -11.77 -9.62
C GLN A 79 -11.37 -12.18 -8.21
N PRO A 80 -12.02 -13.12 -7.48
CA PRO A 80 -11.50 -13.58 -6.18
C PRO A 80 -10.10 -14.17 -6.26
N THR A 81 -9.80 -14.93 -7.31
CA THR A 81 -8.46 -15.48 -7.56
C THR A 81 -7.44 -14.37 -7.84
N ALA A 82 -7.81 -13.37 -8.63
CA ALA A 82 -6.96 -12.21 -8.89
C ALA A 82 -6.66 -11.43 -7.60
N LEU A 83 -7.67 -11.24 -6.76
CA LEU A 83 -7.54 -10.57 -5.47
C LEU A 83 -6.60 -11.33 -4.53
N MET A 84 -6.75 -12.66 -4.44
CA MET A 84 -5.87 -13.51 -3.64
C MET A 84 -4.41 -13.40 -4.11
N LEU A 85 -4.16 -13.55 -5.41
CA LEU A 85 -2.82 -13.45 -5.99
C LEU A 85 -2.21 -12.07 -5.79
N GLN A 86 -3.01 -11.02 -5.91
CA GLN A 86 -2.57 -9.64 -5.68
C GLN A 86 -2.15 -9.43 -4.22
N TYR A 87 -2.91 -9.96 -3.22
CA TYR A 87 -2.51 -9.83 -1.81
C TYR A 87 -1.26 -10.65 -1.46
N VAL A 88 -1.09 -11.81 -2.06
CA VAL A 88 0.15 -12.60 -1.92
C VAL A 88 1.33 -11.80 -2.47
N ALA A 89 1.20 -11.24 -3.67
CA ALA A 89 2.25 -10.43 -4.27
C ALA A 89 2.52 -9.14 -3.46
N LEU A 90 1.49 -8.51 -2.89
CA LEU A 90 1.60 -7.36 -2.02
C LEU A 90 2.43 -7.69 -0.77
N ALA A 91 2.19 -8.85 -0.13
CA ALA A 91 2.96 -9.28 1.05
C ALA A 91 4.46 -9.45 0.72
N PHE A 92 4.77 -10.04 -0.44
CA PHE A 92 6.16 -10.12 -0.93
C PHE A 92 6.73 -8.74 -1.27
N GLY A 93 5.91 -7.86 -1.83
CA GLY A 93 6.27 -6.47 -2.11
C GLY A 93 6.63 -5.71 -0.82
N ASP A 94 5.81 -5.79 0.22
CA ASP A 94 6.06 -5.18 1.52
C ASP A 94 7.36 -5.70 2.16
N MET A 95 7.58 -7.01 2.09
CA MET A 95 8.80 -7.62 2.62
C MET A 95 10.04 -7.13 1.86
N THR A 96 10.00 -7.13 0.53
CA THR A 96 11.11 -6.64 -0.31
C THR A 96 11.32 -5.14 -0.15
N ALA A 97 10.25 -4.33 0.01
CA ALA A 97 10.34 -2.90 0.28
C ALA A 97 11.04 -2.63 1.62
N GLY A 98 10.74 -3.41 2.65
CA GLY A 98 11.42 -3.34 3.96
C GLY A 98 12.92 -3.61 3.83
N PHE A 99 13.31 -4.71 3.16
CA PHE A 99 14.72 -5.04 2.92
C PHE A 99 15.44 -3.98 2.09
N LEU A 100 14.82 -3.55 1.00
CA LEU A 100 15.38 -2.55 0.10
C LEU A 100 15.56 -1.19 0.79
N SER A 101 14.61 -0.81 1.65
CA SER A 101 14.70 0.42 2.44
C SER A 101 15.89 0.40 3.39
N ASN A 102 16.15 -0.75 4.02
CA ASN A 102 17.32 -0.92 4.89
C ASN A 102 18.62 -0.89 4.09
N TYR A 103 18.66 -1.57 2.94
CA TYR A 103 19.83 -1.61 2.07
C TYR A 103 20.20 -0.24 1.51
N LEU A 104 19.22 0.49 0.98
CA LEU A 104 19.40 1.83 0.41
C LEU A 104 19.54 2.94 1.46
N ARG A 105 19.30 2.61 2.75
CA ARG A 105 19.25 3.58 3.86
C ARG A 105 18.40 4.82 3.55
N SER A 106 17.42 4.68 2.66
CA SER A 106 16.59 5.79 2.18
C SER A 106 15.20 5.31 1.78
N ARG A 107 14.22 5.60 2.65
CA ARG A 107 12.80 5.31 2.38
C ARG A 107 12.28 5.97 1.11
N LYS A 108 12.76 7.20 0.81
CA LYS A 108 12.33 7.94 -0.38
C LYS A 108 12.74 7.25 -1.69
N LYS A 109 13.97 6.72 -1.76
CA LYS A 109 14.46 6.01 -2.95
C LYS A 109 13.68 4.72 -3.17
N THR A 110 13.45 3.95 -2.11
CA THR A 110 12.65 2.72 -2.18
C THR A 110 11.24 3.01 -2.67
N LEU A 111 10.60 4.04 -2.12
CA LEU A 111 9.27 4.47 -2.52
C LEU A 111 9.21 4.83 -4.01
N LEU A 112 10.17 5.60 -4.52
CA LEU A 112 10.24 5.94 -5.95
C LEU A 112 10.40 4.70 -6.84
N ILE A 113 11.22 3.74 -6.44
CA ILE A 113 11.42 2.49 -7.19
C ILE A 113 10.10 1.72 -7.29
N PHE A 114 9.42 1.51 -6.17
CA PHE A 114 8.15 0.78 -6.15
C PHE A 114 7.05 1.51 -6.93
N TYR A 115 6.97 2.84 -6.84
CA TYR A 115 6.05 3.62 -7.67
C TYR A 115 6.35 3.49 -9.16
N SER A 116 7.63 3.50 -9.55
CA SER A 116 8.01 3.28 -10.94
C SER A 116 7.56 1.90 -11.43
N ILE A 117 7.74 0.85 -10.61
CA ILE A 117 7.26 -0.50 -10.90
C ILE A 117 5.74 -0.49 -11.04
N THR A 118 5.03 0.12 -10.11
CA THR A 118 3.57 0.23 -10.14
C THR A 118 3.07 0.91 -11.40
N ILE A 119 3.69 2.03 -11.81
CA ILE A 119 3.31 2.77 -13.02
C ILE A 119 3.56 1.91 -14.26
N VAL A 120 4.67 1.18 -14.34
CA VAL A 120 4.97 0.29 -15.45
C VAL A 120 3.89 -0.80 -15.56
N PHE A 121 3.56 -1.49 -14.47
CA PHE A 121 2.51 -2.51 -14.47
C PHE A 121 1.13 -1.95 -14.76
N LEU A 122 0.84 -0.73 -14.32
CA LEU A 122 -0.40 -0.04 -14.62
C LEU A 122 -0.53 0.26 -16.13
N ILE A 123 0.54 0.75 -16.75
CA ILE A 123 0.57 0.97 -18.20
C ILE A 123 0.41 -0.36 -18.94
N LEU A 124 1.14 -1.40 -18.52
CA LEU A 124 1.03 -2.73 -19.12
C LEU A 124 -0.37 -3.31 -18.99
N PHE A 125 -1.06 -3.07 -17.88
CA PHE A 125 -2.43 -3.52 -17.65
C PHE A 125 -3.38 -2.98 -18.73
N PHE A 126 -3.30 -1.69 -19.04
CA PHE A 126 -4.16 -1.06 -20.05
C PHE A 126 -3.69 -1.29 -21.49
N VAL A 127 -2.38 -1.39 -21.74
CA VAL A 127 -1.83 -1.57 -23.10
C VAL A 127 -1.95 -3.01 -23.57
N LEU A 128 -1.53 -3.98 -22.73
CA LEU A 128 -1.57 -5.40 -23.08
C LEU A 128 -2.98 -5.99 -22.98
N ARG A 129 -3.89 -5.36 -22.23
CA ARG A 129 -5.26 -5.87 -22.00
C ARG A 129 -5.28 -7.37 -21.69
N GLY A 130 -4.32 -7.83 -20.89
CA GLY A 130 -4.15 -9.25 -20.57
C GLY A 130 -3.71 -10.15 -21.75
N GLY A 131 -3.44 -9.60 -22.94
CA GLY A 131 -3.04 -10.36 -24.12
C GLY A 131 -4.07 -11.42 -24.55
N GLY A 132 -5.34 -11.26 -24.18
CA GLY A 132 -6.41 -12.22 -24.45
C GLY A 132 -6.41 -13.49 -23.57
N ASN A 133 -5.49 -13.61 -22.62
CA ASN A 133 -5.36 -14.78 -21.76
C ASN A 133 -5.56 -14.41 -20.28
N ALA A 134 -6.38 -15.22 -19.56
CA ALA A 134 -6.61 -15.05 -18.13
C ALA A 134 -5.31 -15.12 -17.31
N PHE A 135 -4.37 -15.98 -17.69
CA PHE A 135 -3.08 -16.13 -17.01
C PHE A 135 -2.25 -14.82 -17.03
N ASN A 136 -2.17 -14.17 -18.18
CA ASN A 136 -1.45 -12.89 -18.30
C ASN A 136 -2.11 -11.81 -17.47
N MET A 137 -3.45 -11.81 -17.39
CA MET A 137 -4.20 -10.87 -16.56
C MET A 137 -3.90 -11.07 -15.07
N TYR A 138 -3.84 -12.32 -14.59
CA TYR A 138 -3.42 -12.63 -13.23
C TYR A 138 -2.00 -12.15 -12.93
N LEU A 139 -1.09 -12.34 -13.88
CA LEU A 139 0.30 -11.89 -13.73
C LEU A 139 0.41 -10.37 -13.64
N LEU A 140 -0.40 -9.63 -14.40
CA LEU A 140 -0.49 -8.18 -14.29
C LEU A 140 -1.06 -7.75 -12.94
N CYS A 141 -2.10 -8.41 -12.44
CA CYS A 141 -2.65 -8.16 -11.11
C CYS A 141 -1.61 -8.44 -10.00
N MET A 142 -0.82 -9.50 -10.12
CA MET A 142 0.30 -9.77 -9.20
C MET A 142 1.38 -8.68 -9.27
N GLY A 143 1.75 -8.21 -10.46
CA GLY A 143 2.71 -7.13 -10.64
C GLY A 143 2.25 -5.82 -10.01
N LEU A 144 0.97 -5.48 -10.16
CA LEU A 144 0.34 -4.33 -9.48
C LEU A 144 0.34 -4.51 -7.96
N GLY A 145 0.06 -5.72 -7.46
CA GLY A 145 0.14 -6.07 -6.05
C GLY A 145 1.53 -5.87 -5.50
N PHE A 146 2.55 -6.42 -6.17
CA PHE A 146 3.94 -6.28 -5.76
C PHE A 146 4.40 -4.82 -5.73
N GLY A 147 4.08 -4.04 -6.77
CA GLY A 147 4.43 -2.63 -6.84
C GLY A 147 3.73 -1.78 -5.77
N SER A 148 2.53 -2.16 -5.34
CA SER A 148 1.80 -1.48 -4.25
C SER A 148 2.30 -1.84 -2.85
N GLY A 149 3.24 -2.79 -2.71
CA GLY A 149 3.87 -3.22 -1.46
C GLY A 149 4.81 -2.18 -0.87
N ILE A 150 4.32 -0.99 -0.61
CA ILE A 150 5.01 0.13 0.06
C ILE A 150 4.34 0.53 1.36
N SER A 151 3.30 -0.20 1.76
CA SER A 151 2.50 0.12 2.94
C SER A 151 3.33 0.10 4.24
N VAL A 152 4.38 -0.71 4.28
CA VAL A 152 5.32 -0.81 5.43
C VAL A 152 6.22 0.43 5.56
N LEU A 153 6.33 1.28 4.54
CA LEU A 153 7.22 2.45 4.55
C LEU A 153 6.58 3.73 5.08
N TYR A 154 5.27 3.71 5.36
CA TYR A 154 4.51 4.83 5.92
C TYR A 154 4.71 5.05 7.40
#